data_6a83db7ca1078572d692efd9f4f8c464
#
_entry.id   6a83db7ca1078572d692efd9f4f8c464
#
_cell.length_a   1.000
_cell.length_b   1.000
_cell.length_c   1.000
_cell.angle_alpha   90.00
_cell.angle_beta   90.00
_cell.angle_gamma   90.00
#
_symmetry.space_group_name_H-M   'P 1'
#
loop_
_entity.id
_entity.type
_entity.pdbx_description
1 polymer ?
#
loop_
_entity_poly.entity_id
_entity_poly.type
_entity_poly.pdbx_seq_one_letter_code
_entity_poly.pdbx_strand_id
1 'polypeptide(L)'
;MDSELWAKGVFPARFIERLAARGNIVSDRPFDADQVQPASLDLRLGKIAYRIRSSFLPGPEHTVAERIETLKLHELDLTNSAVLERGCVYLVPLQESLNLPDTVSAGANPKSSTGRLDVFTRVIGDHARGFDTLPHGYKGPLYLEISPRTFPVRVRTGSRLSQMRFRVGDSRLTLFEHKSLHNVETLVFDANAEVGEGVLLSIDLKGTDRNGLIGFRSKRHTPVIDMDIKDNLDVLDYWEPLIKRGTDEFILDPDEFYILVSRESVHVPPAYAAEMVPFDPLVGEFRVHYAGFFDPGFGHSAAGGTGSRAVLEVRSREVPFLLGHGQTIGRLIYERLAEAPDRLYGTGLGSNYQAQTLKLSKHFKPFAI
;
A
#
# COMPACT_ATOMS: atom_id res chain seq x y z
N MET A 1 -27.12 -24.62 -8.12
CA MET A 1 -26.22 -23.71 -7.37
C MET A 1 -24.86 -23.84 -8.05
N ASP A 2 -24.59 -22.95 -9.01
CA ASP A 2 -23.39 -23.05 -9.84
C ASP A 2 -22.16 -22.72 -9.01
N SER A 3 -21.44 -23.75 -8.61
CA SER A 3 -20.04 -23.59 -8.17
C SER A 3 -19.19 -23.31 -9.42
N GLU A 4 -19.33 -22.11 -9.97
CA GLU A 4 -18.35 -21.62 -10.93
C GLU A 4 -16.99 -21.65 -10.21
N LEU A 5 -16.10 -22.55 -10.64
CA LEU A 5 -14.75 -22.62 -10.10
C LEU A 5 -14.03 -21.34 -10.53
N TRP A 6 -13.84 -20.42 -9.59
CA TRP A 6 -12.95 -19.29 -9.80
C TRP A 6 -11.54 -19.80 -10.11
N ALA A 7 -10.92 -19.27 -11.15
CA ALA A 7 -9.54 -19.64 -11.49
C ALA A 7 -8.57 -19.23 -10.37
N LYS A 8 -7.52 -20.03 -10.17
CA LYS A 8 -6.46 -19.71 -9.19
C LYS A 8 -5.72 -18.46 -9.60
N GLY A 9 -5.41 -17.62 -8.60
CA GLY A 9 -4.64 -16.41 -8.79
C GLY A 9 -5.30 -15.18 -8.15
N VAL A 10 -4.65 -14.04 -8.31
CA VAL A 10 -5.18 -12.72 -7.94
C VAL A 10 -6.23 -12.29 -8.94
N PHE A 11 -7.33 -11.75 -8.46
CA PHE A 11 -8.45 -11.34 -9.29
C PHE A 11 -8.16 -10.03 -10.04
N PRO A 12 -8.26 -10.02 -11.39
CA PRO A 12 -8.27 -8.80 -12.16
C PRO A 12 -9.59 -8.02 -11.96
N ALA A 13 -9.62 -6.76 -12.40
CA ALA A 13 -10.73 -5.82 -12.21
C ALA A 13 -12.10 -6.43 -12.53
N ARG A 14 -12.24 -7.09 -13.68
CA ARG A 14 -13.52 -7.71 -14.08
C ARG A 14 -14.02 -8.81 -13.13
N PHE A 15 -13.10 -9.51 -12.43
CA PHE A 15 -13.50 -10.50 -11.43
C PHE A 15 -14.00 -9.81 -10.16
N ILE A 16 -13.37 -8.70 -9.78
CA ILE A 16 -13.82 -7.85 -8.65
C ILE A 16 -15.21 -7.29 -8.96
N GLU A 17 -15.43 -6.78 -10.17
CA GLU A 17 -16.75 -6.30 -10.62
C GLU A 17 -17.80 -7.43 -10.63
N ARG A 18 -17.39 -8.66 -11.00
CA ARG A 18 -18.26 -9.84 -10.95
C ARG A 18 -18.60 -10.24 -9.50
N LEU A 19 -17.66 -10.15 -8.56
CA LEU A 19 -17.94 -10.35 -7.13
C LEU A 19 -19.00 -9.36 -6.64
N ALA A 20 -18.89 -8.09 -7.01
CA ALA A 20 -19.85 -7.06 -6.64
C ALA A 20 -21.22 -7.31 -7.28
N ALA A 21 -21.27 -7.63 -8.57
CA ALA A 21 -22.52 -7.92 -9.27
C ALA A 21 -23.28 -9.14 -8.69
N ARG A 22 -22.56 -10.08 -8.08
CA ARG A 22 -23.13 -11.26 -7.41
C ARG A 22 -23.47 -11.05 -5.92
N GLY A 23 -23.24 -9.84 -5.39
CA GLY A 23 -23.45 -9.54 -3.97
C GLY A 23 -22.41 -10.17 -3.04
N ASN A 24 -21.24 -10.56 -3.58
CA ASN A 24 -20.11 -11.03 -2.75
C ASN A 24 -19.31 -9.87 -2.17
N ILE A 25 -19.36 -8.70 -2.81
CA ILE A 25 -18.95 -7.42 -2.23
C ILE A 25 -20.21 -6.57 -2.19
N VAL A 26 -20.62 -6.17 -1.00
CA VAL A 26 -21.80 -5.35 -0.76
C VAL A 26 -21.34 -3.95 -0.35
N SER A 27 -22.01 -2.94 -0.84
CA SER A 27 -21.70 -1.54 -0.53
C SER A 27 -22.97 -0.71 -0.41
N ASP A 28 -22.96 0.27 0.49
CA ASP A 28 -24.09 1.18 0.75
C ASP A 28 -24.48 2.01 -0.49
N ARG A 29 -23.56 2.21 -1.42
CA ARG A 29 -23.77 2.92 -2.68
C ARG A 29 -22.94 2.28 -3.81
N PRO A 30 -23.29 2.49 -5.08
CA PRO A 30 -22.51 2.00 -6.21
C PRO A 30 -21.03 2.38 -6.12
N PHE A 31 -20.17 1.58 -6.72
CA PHE A 31 -18.74 1.91 -6.82
C PHE A 31 -18.53 3.19 -7.64
N ASP A 32 -17.54 3.98 -7.22
CA ASP A 32 -17.07 5.10 -8.00
C ASP A 32 -16.33 4.56 -9.25
N ALA A 33 -16.33 5.32 -10.35
CA ALA A 33 -15.80 4.89 -11.65
C ALA A 33 -14.30 4.46 -11.59
N ASP A 34 -13.56 5.02 -10.64
CA ASP A 34 -12.12 4.76 -10.41
C ASP A 34 -11.85 3.93 -9.15
N GLN A 35 -12.86 3.27 -8.57
CA GLN A 35 -12.70 2.52 -7.33
C GLN A 35 -12.10 1.14 -7.55
N VAL A 36 -12.47 0.46 -8.66
CA VAL A 36 -11.89 -0.83 -9.06
C VAL A 36 -10.61 -0.56 -9.85
N GLN A 37 -9.49 -0.99 -9.30
CA GLN A 37 -8.16 -0.88 -9.89
C GLN A 37 -7.81 -2.16 -10.68
N PRO A 38 -6.71 -2.24 -11.44
CA PRO A 38 -6.40 -3.41 -12.28
C PRO A 38 -6.43 -4.76 -11.55
N ALA A 39 -6.03 -4.80 -10.27
CA ALA A 39 -6.04 -6.02 -9.46
C ALA A 39 -6.40 -5.76 -7.99
N SER A 40 -7.09 -4.68 -7.69
CA SER A 40 -7.52 -4.34 -6.33
C SER A 40 -8.79 -3.49 -6.31
N LEU A 41 -9.42 -3.40 -5.14
CA LEU A 41 -10.55 -2.53 -4.85
C LEU A 41 -10.14 -1.51 -3.81
N ASP A 42 -10.31 -0.23 -4.08
CA ASP A 42 -10.17 0.83 -3.09
C ASP A 42 -11.33 0.75 -2.08
N LEU A 43 -11.01 0.79 -0.78
CA LEU A 43 -12.01 0.75 0.28
C LEU A 43 -12.35 2.17 0.76
N ARG A 44 -13.65 2.43 0.96
CA ARG A 44 -14.19 3.76 1.31
C ARG A 44 -14.54 3.85 2.78
N LEU A 45 -14.13 4.94 3.44
CA LEU A 45 -14.52 5.22 4.82
C LEU A 45 -16.04 5.46 4.94
N GLY A 46 -16.63 4.94 6.00
CA GLY A 46 -18.00 5.20 6.41
C GLY A 46 -18.17 6.60 7.03
N LYS A 47 -19.28 6.80 7.73
CA LYS A 47 -19.70 8.13 8.23
C LYS A 47 -19.13 8.50 9.59
N ILE A 48 -18.61 7.54 10.36
CA ILE A 48 -18.19 7.71 11.74
C ILE A 48 -16.78 7.17 11.91
N ALA A 49 -15.92 7.92 12.60
CA ALA A 49 -14.64 7.42 13.09
C ALA A 49 -14.70 7.32 14.63
N TYR A 50 -14.41 6.15 15.15
CA TYR A 50 -14.29 5.92 16.59
C TYR A 50 -12.85 6.17 17.04
N ARG A 51 -12.62 7.18 17.86
CA ARG A 51 -11.35 7.35 18.57
C ARG A 51 -11.28 6.26 19.64
N ILE A 52 -10.33 5.33 19.51
CA ILE A 52 -10.15 4.22 20.45
C ILE A 52 -8.87 4.38 21.26
N ARG A 53 -8.87 3.85 22.49
CA ARG A 53 -7.72 3.99 23.40
C ARG A 53 -6.52 3.11 23.03
N SER A 54 -6.76 2.02 22.30
CA SER A 54 -5.71 1.08 21.86
C SER A 54 -6.14 0.31 20.63
N SER A 55 -5.18 -0.13 19.82
CA SER A 55 -5.38 -1.13 18.78
C SER A 55 -5.78 -2.49 19.39
N PHE A 56 -6.47 -3.31 18.61
CA PHE A 56 -6.91 -4.65 19.02
C PHE A 56 -7.13 -5.58 17.83
N LEU A 57 -7.13 -6.87 18.10
CA LEU A 57 -7.74 -7.90 17.26
C LEU A 57 -8.94 -8.47 18.03
N PRO A 58 -10.12 -8.62 17.39
CA PRO A 58 -11.32 -9.11 18.09
C PRO A 58 -11.12 -10.54 18.60
N GLY A 59 -10.33 -11.36 17.91
CA GLY A 59 -10.19 -12.77 18.17
C GLY A 59 -11.45 -13.56 17.76
N PRO A 60 -11.42 -14.88 17.84
CA PRO A 60 -12.46 -15.74 17.23
C PRO A 60 -13.85 -15.61 17.86
N GLU A 61 -13.94 -15.11 19.09
CA GLU A 61 -15.18 -15.09 19.87
C GLU A 61 -15.92 -13.74 19.80
N HIS A 62 -15.28 -12.69 19.28
CA HIS A 62 -15.85 -11.34 19.30
C HIS A 62 -15.95 -10.73 17.91
N THR A 63 -16.92 -9.85 17.77
CA THR A 63 -17.03 -8.92 16.66
C THR A 63 -16.20 -7.66 16.92
N VAL A 64 -15.92 -6.92 15.86
CA VAL A 64 -15.27 -5.61 15.98
C VAL A 64 -16.18 -4.61 16.69
N ALA A 65 -17.49 -4.66 16.44
CA ALA A 65 -18.48 -3.78 17.08
C ALA A 65 -18.50 -3.95 18.62
N GLU A 66 -18.45 -5.18 19.12
CA GLU A 66 -18.38 -5.44 20.58
C GLU A 66 -17.10 -4.83 21.19
N ARG A 67 -15.98 -4.88 20.48
CA ARG A 67 -14.72 -4.28 20.94
C ARG A 67 -14.75 -2.77 20.92
N ILE A 68 -15.41 -2.16 19.92
CA ILE A 68 -15.62 -0.71 19.88
C ILE A 68 -16.31 -0.22 21.15
N GLU A 69 -17.38 -0.87 21.60
CA GLU A 69 -18.12 -0.45 22.79
C GLU A 69 -17.24 -0.36 24.06
N THR A 70 -16.21 -1.20 24.15
CA THR A 70 -15.30 -1.24 25.31
C THR A 70 -14.08 -0.32 25.16
N LEU A 71 -13.69 0.02 23.94
CA LEU A 71 -12.44 0.74 23.65
C LEU A 71 -12.66 2.18 23.18
N LYS A 72 -13.88 2.52 22.79
CA LYS A 72 -14.24 3.84 22.28
C LYS A 72 -14.07 4.92 23.34
N LEU A 73 -13.42 6.02 22.97
CA LEU A 73 -13.31 7.24 23.79
C LEU A 73 -14.36 8.28 23.38
N HIS A 74 -14.48 8.52 22.08
CA HIS A 74 -15.47 9.40 21.46
C HIS A 74 -15.63 9.07 19.97
N GLU A 75 -16.59 9.72 19.33
CA GLU A 75 -16.91 9.59 17.92
C GLU A 75 -16.64 10.89 17.17
N LEU A 76 -16.24 10.78 15.90
CA LEU A 76 -16.09 11.90 14.96
C LEU A 76 -17.03 11.67 13.79
N ASP A 77 -17.79 12.70 13.43
CA ASP A 77 -18.63 12.68 12.24
C ASP A 77 -17.75 12.99 10.99
N LEU A 78 -17.72 12.05 10.06
CA LEU A 78 -16.99 12.19 8.79
C LEU A 78 -17.84 12.74 7.65
N THR A 79 -19.12 13.03 7.84
CA THR A 79 -19.99 13.56 6.78
C THR A 79 -19.54 14.96 6.32
N ASN A 80 -19.01 15.77 7.25
CA ASN A 80 -18.47 17.11 7.01
C ASN A 80 -16.94 17.17 7.05
N SER A 81 -16.26 16.02 7.03
CA SER A 81 -14.84 15.84 7.28
C SER A 81 -14.41 16.00 8.75
N ALA A 82 -13.38 15.29 9.14
CA ALA A 82 -12.74 15.42 10.44
C ALA A 82 -11.21 15.30 10.32
N VAL A 83 -10.49 15.86 11.28
CA VAL A 83 -9.05 15.71 11.40
C VAL A 83 -8.75 14.51 12.29
N LEU A 84 -7.95 13.60 11.79
CA LEU A 84 -7.35 12.53 12.58
C LEU A 84 -5.96 12.97 13.03
N GLU A 85 -5.80 13.07 14.33
CA GLU A 85 -4.60 13.61 14.95
C GLU A 85 -3.44 12.61 14.97
N ARG A 86 -2.22 13.13 14.88
CA ARG A 86 -0.99 12.35 14.99
C ARG A 86 -0.93 11.57 16.30
N GLY A 87 -0.50 10.30 16.23
CA GLY A 87 -0.31 9.43 17.39
C GLY A 87 -1.60 8.88 18.00
N CYS A 88 -2.74 9.24 17.44
CA CYS A 88 -4.04 8.73 17.85
C CYS A 88 -4.45 7.51 17.01
N VAL A 89 -5.26 6.63 17.58
CA VAL A 89 -5.80 5.45 16.88
C VAL A 89 -7.30 5.64 16.68
N TYR A 90 -7.74 5.46 15.47
CA TYR A 90 -9.13 5.56 15.07
C TYR A 90 -9.56 4.26 14.39
N LEU A 91 -10.81 3.89 14.57
CA LEU A 91 -11.42 2.78 13.86
C LEU A 91 -12.64 3.29 13.09
N VAL A 92 -12.70 3.00 11.80
CA VAL A 92 -13.74 3.50 10.90
C VAL A 92 -14.40 2.32 10.22
N PRO A 93 -15.73 2.11 10.38
CA PRO A 93 -16.47 1.16 9.54
C PRO A 93 -16.29 1.55 8.06
N LEU A 94 -16.06 0.58 7.20
CA LEU A 94 -15.98 0.79 5.76
C LEU A 94 -17.38 0.74 5.12
N GLN A 95 -17.54 1.33 3.95
CA GLN A 95 -18.79 1.24 3.18
C GLN A 95 -18.95 -0.13 2.53
N GLU A 96 -17.85 -0.84 2.33
CA GLU A 96 -17.83 -2.17 1.77
C GLU A 96 -17.91 -3.23 2.88
N SER A 97 -18.71 -4.27 2.62
CA SER A 97 -18.75 -5.51 3.40
C SER A 97 -18.63 -6.70 2.46
N LEU A 98 -18.29 -7.87 3.01
CA LEU A 98 -18.01 -9.04 2.20
C LEU A 98 -18.99 -10.18 2.48
N ASN A 99 -19.29 -10.96 1.45
CA ASN A 99 -19.95 -12.25 1.50
C ASN A 99 -19.23 -13.19 0.52
N LEU A 100 -17.96 -13.49 0.83
CA LEU A 100 -17.08 -14.20 -0.09
C LEU A 100 -17.50 -15.65 -0.31
N PRO A 101 -17.31 -16.19 -1.52
CA PRO A 101 -17.36 -17.64 -1.76
C PRO A 101 -16.31 -18.36 -0.92
N ASP A 102 -16.57 -19.62 -0.56
CA ASP A 102 -15.71 -20.43 0.31
C ASP A 102 -14.29 -20.68 -0.25
N THR A 103 -14.06 -20.42 -1.52
CA THR A 103 -12.75 -20.55 -2.16
C THR A 103 -11.97 -19.25 -2.27
N VAL A 104 -12.63 -18.12 -2.02
CA VAL A 104 -12.05 -16.77 -2.20
C VAL A 104 -11.61 -16.21 -0.86
N SER A 105 -10.37 -15.75 -0.78
CA SER A 105 -9.82 -14.97 0.32
C SER A 105 -9.46 -13.56 -0.12
N ALA A 106 -9.22 -12.67 0.83
CA ALA A 106 -8.80 -11.32 0.53
C ALA A 106 -7.62 -10.88 1.41
N GLY A 107 -6.79 -10.00 0.85
CA GLY A 107 -5.73 -9.31 1.57
C GLY A 107 -5.82 -7.81 1.34
N ALA A 108 -5.51 -7.01 2.34
CA ALA A 108 -5.55 -5.56 2.25
C ALA A 108 -4.15 -4.96 2.43
N ASN A 109 -3.96 -3.77 1.89
CA ASN A 109 -2.77 -2.95 2.09
C ASN A 109 -3.15 -1.46 2.05
N PRO A 110 -2.41 -0.58 2.71
CA PRO A 110 -2.59 0.85 2.51
C PRO A 110 -2.34 1.21 1.04
N LYS A 111 -2.99 2.26 0.56
CA LYS A 111 -2.65 2.85 -0.74
C LYS A 111 -1.26 3.49 -0.64
N SER A 112 -0.47 3.45 -1.74
CA SER A 112 0.85 4.10 -1.77
C SER A 112 0.79 5.58 -1.38
N SER A 113 -0.30 6.30 -1.72
CA SER A 113 -0.48 7.68 -1.30
C SER A 113 -0.67 7.85 0.21
N THR A 114 -1.21 6.85 0.88
CA THR A 114 -1.41 6.79 2.34
C THR A 114 -0.10 6.45 3.04
N GLY A 115 0.61 5.43 2.57
CA GLY A 115 1.91 5.02 3.11
C GLY A 115 2.95 6.14 3.04
N ARG A 116 3.03 6.86 1.91
CA ARG A 116 3.96 8.01 1.73
C ARG A 116 3.67 9.22 2.61
N LEU A 117 2.58 9.20 3.36
CA LEU A 117 2.26 10.20 4.40
C LEU A 117 2.44 9.65 5.82
N ASP A 118 2.96 8.43 5.95
CA ASP A 118 3.10 7.76 7.24
C ASP A 118 1.75 7.65 8.00
N VAL A 119 0.70 7.39 7.24
CA VAL A 119 -0.61 7.07 7.81
C VAL A 119 -0.75 5.57 7.91
N PHE A 120 -0.62 5.05 9.10
CA PHE A 120 -0.75 3.63 9.38
C PHE A 120 -2.21 3.19 9.27
N THR A 121 -2.48 2.21 8.42
CA THR A 121 -3.82 1.66 8.22
C THR A 121 -3.80 0.14 8.22
N ARG A 122 -4.82 -0.48 8.83
CA ARG A 122 -5.02 -1.94 8.84
C ARG A 122 -6.50 -2.27 8.73
N VAL A 123 -6.84 -3.19 7.85
CA VAL A 123 -8.21 -3.71 7.73
C VAL A 123 -8.44 -4.79 8.78
N ILE A 124 -9.60 -4.73 9.43
CA ILE A 124 -10.05 -5.70 10.44
C ILE A 124 -11.45 -6.18 10.05
N GLY A 125 -11.66 -7.49 10.08
CA GLY A 125 -12.98 -8.12 10.01
C GLY A 125 -13.42 -8.68 11.37
N ASP A 126 -14.68 -9.04 11.50
CA ASP A 126 -15.16 -9.76 12.66
C ASP A 126 -14.42 -11.09 12.82
N HIS A 127 -14.21 -11.50 14.08
CA HIS A 127 -13.52 -12.73 14.46
C HIS A 127 -12.06 -12.87 13.95
N ALA A 128 -11.46 -11.75 13.47
CA ALA A 128 -10.12 -11.75 12.91
C ALA A 128 -9.04 -12.11 13.95
N ARG A 129 -8.07 -12.93 13.52
CA ARG A 129 -6.84 -13.28 14.26
C ARG A 129 -5.61 -12.56 13.72
N GLY A 130 -5.77 -11.76 12.68
CA GLY A 130 -4.71 -10.99 12.04
C GLY A 130 -5.29 -9.77 11.35
N PHE A 131 -4.44 -8.78 11.12
CA PHE A 131 -4.78 -7.60 10.34
C PHE A 131 -4.59 -7.88 8.83
N ASP A 132 -5.30 -7.14 8.01
CA ASP A 132 -5.14 -7.11 6.56
C ASP A 132 -5.38 -8.47 5.86
N THR A 133 -5.93 -9.44 6.58
CA THR A 133 -6.19 -10.78 6.02
C THR A 133 -7.61 -11.22 6.33
N LEU A 134 -8.38 -11.50 5.29
CA LEU A 134 -9.73 -12.05 5.36
C LEU A 134 -9.67 -13.51 4.87
N PRO A 135 -10.09 -14.48 5.71
CA PRO A 135 -10.05 -15.89 5.35
C PRO A 135 -11.00 -16.22 4.20
N HIS A 136 -10.84 -17.40 3.63
CA HIS A 136 -11.77 -17.95 2.67
C HIS A 136 -13.20 -17.94 3.21
N GLY A 137 -14.16 -17.54 2.37
CA GLY A 137 -15.56 -17.50 2.73
C GLY A 137 -15.94 -16.47 3.79
N TYR A 138 -15.12 -15.46 4.03
CA TYR A 138 -15.43 -14.41 5.01
C TYR A 138 -16.76 -13.71 4.69
N LYS A 139 -17.62 -13.56 5.70
CA LYS A 139 -18.90 -12.86 5.61
C LYS A 139 -19.02 -11.88 6.77
N GLY A 140 -19.16 -10.60 6.46
CA GLY A 140 -19.27 -9.58 7.49
C GLY A 140 -18.80 -8.20 7.07
N PRO A 141 -18.93 -7.22 7.98
CA PRO A 141 -18.47 -5.86 7.79
C PRO A 141 -16.93 -5.79 7.78
N LEU A 142 -16.43 -4.68 7.23
CA LEU A 142 -15.02 -4.34 7.26
C LEU A 142 -14.81 -3.05 8.05
N TYR A 143 -13.70 -2.97 8.73
CA TYR A 143 -13.27 -1.79 9.48
C TYR A 143 -11.85 -1.44 9.11
N LEU A 144 -11.54 -0.15 9.10
CA LEU A 144 -10.18 0.34 8.92
C LEU A 144 -9.68 0.98 10.21
N GLU A 145 -8.65 0.40 10.79
CA GLU A 145 -7.85 1.08 11.80
C GLU A 145 -6.94 2.10 11.13
N ILE A 146 -6.92 3.33 11.64
CA ILE A 146 -6.13 4.44 11.09
C ILE A 146 -5.35 5.09 12.23
N SER A 147 -4.04 5.25 12.05
CA SER A 147 -3.19 5.97 12.98
C SER A 147 -2.19 6.85 12.21
N PRO A 148 -2.44 8.16 12.07
CA PRO A 148 -1.47 9.08 11.51
C PRO A 148 -0.21 9.12 12.40
N ARG A 149 0.97 8.86 11.83
CA ARG A 149 2.22 8.79 12.60
C ARG A 149 3.05 10.06 12.49
N THR A 150 3.04 10.69 11.33
CA THR A 150 3.84 11.89 11.06
C THR A 150 2.96 13.14 10.88
N PHE A 151 1.99 13.10 9.99
CA PHE A 151 1.15 14.26 9.67
C PHE A 151 -0.28 14.08 10.17
N PRO A 152 -0.92 15.11 10.74
CA PRO A 152 -2.37 15.09 10.95
C PRO A 152 -3.07 15.08 9.60
N VAL A 153 -4.13 14.29 9.44
CA VAL A 153 -4.82 14.13 8.16
C VAL A 153 -6.31 14.43 8.29
N ARG A 154 -6.87 15.09 7.26
CA ARG A 154 -8.30 15.30 7.14
C ARG A 154 -8.89 14.24 6.24
N VAL A 155 -9.92 13.56 6.73
CA VAL A 155 -10.69 12.54 6.00
C VAL A 155 -12.18 12.85 6.04
N ARG A 156 -12.93 12.22 5.15
CA ARG A 156 -14.39 12.31 5.11
C ARG A 156 -15.02 10.98 4.70
N THR A 157 -16.33 10.92 4.76
CA THR A 157 -17.08 9.79 4.20
C THR A 157 -16.69 9.56 2.75
N GLY A 158 -16.25 8.34 2.42
CA GLY A 158 -15.79 7.97 1.09
C GLY A 158 -14.31 8.19 0.81
N SER A 159 -13.52 8.81 1.70
CA SER A 159 -12.05 8.85 1.57
C SER A 159 -11.48 7.44 1.46
N ARG A 160 -10.45 7.25 0.61
CA ARG A 160 -9.87 5.94 0.28
C ARG A 160 -8.42 5.87 0.71
N LEU A 161 -8.16 5.21 1.84
CA LEU A 161 -6.83 5.09 2.43
C LEU A 161 -6.22 3.70 2.24
N SER A 162 -7.05 2.68 2.03
CA SER A 162 -6.64 1.29 1.89
C SER A 162 -7.24 0.66 0.64
N GLN A 163 -6.67 -0.45 0.21
CA GLN A 163 -7.09 -1.22 -0.96
C GLN A 163 -7.07 -2.72 -0.64
N MET A 164 -7.86 -3.50 -1.35
CA MET A 164 -8.03 -4.94 -1.11
C MET A 164 -7.86 -5.74 -2.39
N ARG A 165 -7.10 -6.83 -2.33
CA ARG A 165 -6.97 -7.87 -3.34
C ARG A 165 -7.76 -9.10 -2.96
N PHE A 166 -8.37 -9.73 -3.95
CA PHE A 166 -9.06 -11.01 -3.84
C PHE A 166 -8.27 -12.07 -4.55
N ARG A 167 -8.26 -13.31 -4.02
CA ARG A 167 -7.51 -14.41 -4.62
C ARG A 167 -8.15 -15.76 -4.35
N VAL A 168 -7.85 -16.72 -5.21
CA VAL A 168 -8.12 -18.15 -5.00
C VAL A 168 -6.81 -18.91 -4.95
N GLY A 169 -6.63 -19.69 -3.88
CA GLY A 169 -5.42 -20.46 -3.65
C GLY A 169 -4.15 -19.63 -3.44
N ASP A 170 -3.00 -20.27 -3.54
CA ASP A 170 -1.71 -19.60 -3.50
C ASP A 170 -1.38 -19.06 -4.90
N SER A 171 -1.26 -17.75 -5.01
CA SER A 171 -0.95 -17.04 -6.25
C SER A 171 0.53 -16.68 -6.38
N ARG A 172 1.30 -16.77 -5.30
CA ARG A 172 2.72 -16.38 -5.26
C ARG A 172 3.57 -17.30 -6.12
N LEU A 173 4.51 -16.71 -6.83
CA LEU A 173 5.50 -17.47 -7.59
C LEU A 173 6.52 -18.10 -6.63
N THR A 174 6.91 -19.33 -6.93
CA THR A 174 8.05 -19.99 -6.30
C THR A 174 9.38 -19.38 -6.80
N LEU A 175 10.48 -19.67 -6.12
CA LEU A 175 11.83 -19.26 -6.54
C LEU A 175 12.11 -19.67 -8.00
N PHE A 176 11.78 -20.88 -8.38
CA PHE A 176 12.01 -21.37 -9.75
C PHE A 176 11.19 -20.58 -10.77
N GLU A 177 9.93 -20.27 -10.45
CA GLU A 177 9.03 -19.52 -11.31
C GLU A 177 9.44 -18.07 -11.46
N HIS A 178 9.94 -17.41 -10.39
CA HIS A 178 10.51 -16.07 -10.49
C HIS A 178 11.71 -16.04 -11.45
N LYS A 179 12.64 -16.98 -11.32
CA LYS A 179 13.80 -17.08 -12.22
C LYS A 179 13.39 -17.36 -13.66
N SER A 180 12.45 -18.27 -13.87
CA SER A 180 11.94 -18.60 -15.20
C SER A 180 11.24 -17.40 -15.83
N LEU A 181 10.43 -16.67 -15.07
CA LEU A 181 9.76 -15.46 -15.54
C LEU A 181 10.79 -14.37 -15.89
N HIS A 182 11.81 -14.15 -15.06
CA HIS A 182 12.85 -13.16 -15.34
C HIS A 182 13.65 -13.45 -16.61
N ASN A 183 13.84 -14.73 -16.96
CA ASN A 183 14.52 -15.12 -18.20
C ASN A 183 13.69 -14.84 -19.47
N VAL A 184 12.36 -14.83 -19.35
CA VAL A 184 11.44 -14.57 -20.48
C VAL A 184 11.06 -13.08 -20.53
N GLU A 185 10.79 -12.52 -19.37
CA GLU A 185 10.39 -11.13 -19.13
C GLU A 185 11.37 -10.52 -18.14
N THR A 186 12.17 -9.53 -18.54
CA THR A 186 13.12 -8.87 -17.62
C THR A 186 12.37 -8.13 -16.52
N LEU A 187 12.29 -8.71 -15.31
CA LEU A 187 11.55 -8.12 -14.18
C LEU A 187 12.25 -6.91 -13.56
N VAL A 188 13.55 -6.78 -13.78
CA VAL A 188 14.39 -5.73 -13.20
C VAL A 188 15.54 -5.38 -14.16
N PHE A 189 15.78 -4.07 -14.34
CA PHE A 189 16.79 -3.53 -15.27
C PHE A 189 18.10 -3.18 -14.55
N ASP A 190 18.60 -4.06 -13.73
CA ASP A 190 19.94 -3.96 -13.12
C ASP A 190 20.64 -5.30 -13.28
N ALA A 191 21.82 -5.29 -13.91
CA ALA A 191 22.61 -6.50 -14.18
C ALA A 191 23.07 -7.22 -12.90
N ASN A 192 23.10 -6.52 -11.77
CA ASN A 192 23.47 -7.07 -10.47
C ASN A 192 22.24 -7.39 -9.60
N ALA A 193 21.03 -7.32 -10.14
CA ALA A 193 19.82 -7.60 -9.38
C ALA A 193 19.72 -9.09 -9.04
N GLU A 194 19.36 -9.37 -7.80
CA GLU A 194 19.14 -10.73 -7.34
C GLU A 194 17.67 -11.11 -7.45
N VAL A 195 17.42 -12.19 -8.22
CA VAL A 195 16.09 -12.80 -8.37
C VAL A 195 16.09 -14.14 -7.66
N GLY A 196 15.46 -14.16 -6.48
CA GLY A 196 15.28 -15.34 -5.65
C GLY A 196 13.79 -15.67 -5.46
N GLU A 197 13.33 -15.74 -4.23
CA GLU A 197 11.91 -15.79 -3.87
C GLU A 197 11.21 -14.44 -4.07
N GLY A 198 11.58 -13.70 -5.10
CA GLY A 198 11.20 -12.36 -5.47
C GLY A 198 12.40 -11.58 -5.98
N VAL A 199 12.18 -10.36 -6.45
CA VAL A 199 13.24 -9.41 -6.83
C VAL A 199 13.67 -8.66 -5.58
N LEU A 200 14.96 -8.76 -5.20
CA LEU A 200 15.51 -7.98 -4.10
C LEU A 200 15.59 -6.50 -4.46
N LEU A 201 15.21 -5.65 -3.54
CA LEU A 201 15.27 -4.21 -3.66
C LEU A 201 16.32 -3.65 -2.69
N SER A 202 17.21 -2.83 -3.23
CA SER A 202 18.25 -2.16 -2.45
C SER A 202 18.10 -0.63 -2.52
N ILE A 203 18.70 0.07 -1.55
CA ILE A 203 18.56 1.52 -1.41
C ILE A 203 19.50 2.28 -2.35
N ASP A 204 19.01 3.35 -2.97
CA ASP A 204 19.83 4.30 -3.73
C ASP A 204 20.20 5.52 -2.88
N LEU A 205 21.47 5.64 -2.51
CA LEU A 205 22.05 6.80 -1.83
C LEU A 205 23.04 7.59 -2.72
N LYS A 206 23.11 7.29 -4.03
CA LYS A 206 23.93 8.07 -4.96
C LYS A 206 23.24 9.31 -5.51
N GLY A 207 21.92 9.35 -5.38
CA GLY A 207 21.06 10.43 -5.86
C GLY A 207 20.36 10.10 -7.18
N THR A 208 19.14 10.58 -7.29
CA THR A 208 18.24 10.31 -8.42
C THR A 208 18.34 11.36 -9.52
N ASP A 209 19.01 12.48 -9.27
CA ASP A 209 19.14 13.62 -10.18
C ASP A 209 20.54 14.24 -10.12
N ARG A 210 20.76 15.29 -10.93
CA ARG A 210 22.04 16.01 -11.01
C ARG A 210 22.41 16.75 -9.73
N ASN A 211 21.43 17.03 -8.88
CA ASN A 211 21.60 17.74 -7.61
C ASN A 211 21.88 16.79 -6.44
N GLY A 212 21.90 15.48 -6.69
CA GLY A 212 22.21 14.46 -5.68
C GLY A 212 21.10 14.23 -4.67
N LEU A 213 19.83 14.42 -5.05
CA LEU A 213 18.68 14.14 -4.19
C LEU A 213 18.59 12.63 -3.91
N ILE A 214 18.71 12.23 -2.65
CA ILE A 214 18.63 10.83 -2.20
C ILE A 214 17.29 10.48 -1.55
N GLY A 215 16.54 11.48 -1.09
CA GLY A 215 15.28 11.25 -0.39
C GLY A 215 14.70 12.50 0.23
N PHE A 216 13.72 12.27 1.09
CA PHE A 216 13.09 13.32 1.90
C PHE A 216 12.94 12.85 3.34
N ARG A 217 13.15 13.76 4.30
CA ARG A 217 12.80 13.60 5.72
C ARG A 217 11.56 14.41 6.02
N SER A 218 10.60 13.83 6.76
CA SER A 218 9.41 14.55 7.18
C SER A 218 9.73 15.66 8.19
N LYS A 219 9.05 16.79 8.07
CA LYS A 219 9.07 17.83 9.09
C LYS A 219 8.08 17.53 10.21
N ARG A 220 8.31 18.10 11.38
CA ARG A 220 7.39 18.08 12.53
C ARG A 220 6.50 19.32 12.51
N HIS A 221 5.33 19.24 13.16
CA HIS A 221 4.41 20.38 13.35
C HIS A 221 3.96 21.04 12.03
N THR A 222 3.57 20.21 11.08
CA THR A 222 3.09 20.64 9.77
C THR A 222 1.58 20.95 9.79
N PRO A 223 1.06 21.67 8.78
CA PRO A 223 -0.38 21.79 8.57
C PRO A 223 -1.06 20.44 8.31
N VAL A 224 -2.40 20.41 8.42
CA VAL A 224 -3.22 19.23 8.13
C VAL A 224 -3.20 18.90 6.63
N ILE A 225 -3.03 17.63 6.29
CA ILE A 225 -3.11 17.12 4.92
C ILE A 225 -4.52 16.63 4.62
N ASP A 226 -5.18 17.20 3.61
CA ASP A 226 -6.46 16.69 3.12
C ASP A 226 -6.24 15.48 2.20
N MET A 227 -6.73 14.31 2.59
CA MET A 227 -6.48 13.04 1.89
C MET A 227 -7.13 12.93 0.51
N ASP A 228 -8.06 13.82 0.20
CA ASP A 228 -8.82 13.77 -1.06
C ASP A 228 -8.40 14.84 -2.07
N ILE A 229 -7.51 15.76 -1.69
CA ILE A 229 -7.01 16.83 -2.57
C ILE A 229 -5.63 16.45 -3.12
N LYS A 230 -5.47 16.51 -4.45
CA LYS A 230 -4.22 16.22 -5.15
C LYS A 230 -3.48 17.52 -5.52
N ASP A 231 -2.15 17.42 -5.69
CA ASP A 231 -1.28 18.47 -6.24
C ASP A 231 -1.49 19.88 -5.61
N ASN A 232 -1.78 19.92 -4.31
CA ASN A 232 -2.15 21.16 -3.61
C ASN A 232 -1.09 21.65 -2.62
N LEU A 233 -0.22 20.76 -2.13
CA LEU A 233 0.72 21.05 -1.04
C LEU A 233 2.11 21.39 -1.58
N ASP A 234 2.74 22.39 -0.98
CA ASP A 234 4.13 22.71 -1.26
C ASP A 234 5.05 21.77 -0.47
N VAL A 235 5.99 21.14 -1.17
CA VAL A 235 6.86 20.10 -0.60
C VAL A 235 7.64 20.63 0.60
N LEU A 236 8.19 21.82 0.49
CA LEU A 236 9.06 22.39 1.53
C LEU A 236 8.34 22.75 2.83
N ASP A 237 7.02 22.81 2.86
CA ASP A 237 6.26 23.00 4.10
C ASP A 237 6.23 21.73 4.95
N TYR A 238 6.36 20.55 4.33
CA TYR A 238 6.20 19.24 4.95
C TYR A 238 7.47 18.40 4.97
N TRP A 239 8.38 18.63 4.02
CA TRP A 239 9.54 17.79 3.79
C TRP A 239 10.83 18.58 3.74
N GLU A 240 11.89 17.95 4.20
CA GLU A 240 13.28 18.36 4.03
C GLU A 240 13.93 17.48 2.98
N PRO A 241 14.38 18.04 1.84
CA PRO A 241 15.13 17.30 0.83
C PRO A 241 16.47 16.84 1.40
N LEU A 242 16.80 15.58 1.18
CA LEU A 242 18.07 14.97 1.58
C LEU A 242 19.02 14.94 0.37
N ILE A 243 20.07 15.73 0.45
CA ILE A 243 21.09 15.82 -0.59
C ILE A 243 22.31 15.01 -0.17
N LYS A 244 22.83 14.19 -1.08
CA LYS A 244 24.06 13.42 -0.88
C LYS A 244 25.20 14.34 -0.45
N ARG A 245 25.88 13.94 0.62
CA ARG A 245 27.08 14.65 1.15
C ARG A 245 28.19 13.64 1.40
N GLY A 246 29.22 13.65 0.57
CA GLY A 246 30.44 12.85 0.77
C GLY A 246 30.22 11.34 0.53
N THR A 247 30.01 10.55 1.60
CA THR A 247 29.93 9.09 1.56
C THR A 247 28.61 8.58 0.93
N ASP A 248 28.61 7.31 0.53
CA ASP A 248 27.43 6.59 0.04
C ASP A 248 26.65 5.95 1.21
N GLU A 249 26.62 6.64 2.35
CA GLU A 249 26.00 6.19 3.60
C GLU A 249 25.08 7.29 4.15
N PHE A 250 24.05 6.89 4.88
CA PHE A 250 23.11 7.79 5.51
C PHE A 250 22.61 7.23 6.86
N ILE A 251 22.60 8.08 7.90
CA ILE A 251 22.07 7.69 9.20
C ILE A 251 20.58 8.01 9.26
N LEU A 252 19.77 6.99 9.56
CA LEU A 252 18.37 7.13 9.93
C LEU A 252 18.29 7.45 11.43
N ASP A 253 17.73 8.60 11.75
CA ASP A 253 17.45 8.96 13.15
C ASP A 253 16.20 8.22 13.66
N PRO A 254 16.14 7.85 14.95
CA PRO A 254 14.97 7.23 15.56
C PRO A 254 13.74 8.13 15.45
N ASP A 255 12.58 7.50 15.27
CA ASP A 255 11.27 8.15 15.16
C ASP A 255 11.10 9.16 14.02
N GLU A 256 12.09 9.33 13.15
CA GLU A 256 11.96 10.13 11.94
C GLU A 256 11.41 9.29 10.79
N PHE A 257 10.67 9.93 9.90
CA PHE A 257 10.10 9.29 8.72
C PHE A 257 10.77 9.79 7.45
N TYR A 258 11.15 8.83 6.60
CA TYR A 258 11.88 9.09 5.37
C TYR A 258 11.16 8.49 4.16
N ILE A 259 11.21 9.22 3.06
CA ILE A 259 10.89 8.71 1.73
C ILE A 259 12.20 8.56 0.97
N LEU A 260 12.54 7.33 0.65
CA LEU A 260 13.73 6.95 -0.10
C LEU A 260 13.30 6.20 -1.38
N VAL A 261 14.26 5.70 -2.17
CA VAL A 261 13.95 5.02 -3.42
C VAL A 261 14.87 3.82 -3.65
N SER A 262 14.36 2.80 -4.32
CA SER A 262 15.16 1.64 -4.72
C SER A 262 16.18 2.00 -5.81
N ARG A 263 17.30 1.30 -5.81
CA ARG A 263 18.27 1.35 -6.90
C ARG A 263 17.71 0.67 -8.15
N GLU A 264 17.04 -0.43 -7.96
CA GLU A 264 16.46 -1.25 -9.02
C GLU A 264 15.24 -0.56 -9.64
N SER A 265 15.18 -0.63 -10.97
CA SER A 265 14.01 -0.28 -11.75
C SER A 265 13.28 -1.57 -12.14
N VAL A 266 12.05 -1.72 -11.67
CA VAL A 266 11.26 -2.94 -11.82
C VAL A 266 10.06 -2.74 -12.73
N HIS A 267 9.52 -3.84 -13.25
CA HIS A 267 8.21 -3.85 -13.87
C HIS A 267 7.38 -5.08 -13.49
N VAL A 268 6.08 -4.94 -13.59
CA VAL A 268 5.11 -6.01 -13.36
C VAL A 268 4.47 -6.35 -14.70
N PRO A 269 4.76 -7.54 -15.28
CA PRO A 269 4.16 -7.94 -16.55
C PRO A 269 2.63 -8.03 -16.44
N PRO A 270 1.89 -7.86 -17.57
CA PRO A 270 0.42 -7.83 -17.55
C PRO A 270 -0.27 -9.03 -16.91
N ALA A 271 0.30 -10.23 -17.01
CA ALA A 271 -0.27 -11.46 -16.43
C ALA A 271 -0.01 -11.63 -14.93
N TYR A 272 0.64 -10.65 -14.30
CA TYR A 272 1.06 -10.72 -12.91
C TYR A 272 0.67 -9.46 -12.14
N ALA A 273 0.54 -9.62 -10.85
CA ALA A 273 0.58 -8.57 -9.86
C ALA A 273 1.83 -8.76 -9.00
N ALA A 274 2.19 -7.79 -8.17
CA ALA A 274 3.26 -7.99 -7.21
C ALA A 274 2.94 -7.32 -5.87
N GLU A 275 3.64 -7.76 -4.83
CA GLU A 275 3.57 -7.22 -3.48
C GLU A 275 4.98 -7.00 -2.95
N MET A 276 5.24 -5.80 -2.44
CA MET A 276 6.49 -5.55 -1.73
C MET A 276 6.35 -6.08 -0.31
N VAL A 277 7.27 -6.96 0.08
CA VAL A 277 7.36 -7.45 1.45
C VAL A 277 8.65 -6.92 2.09
N PRO A 278 8.61 -6.54 3.38
CA PRO A 278 9.80 -6.15 4.11
C PRO A 278 10.85 -7.26 4.10
N PHE A 279 12.12 -6.88 4.16
CA PHE A 279 13.19 -7.83 4.40
C PHE A 279 13.13 -8.36 5.84
N ASP A 280 13.84 -9.48 6.10
CA ASP A 280 13.83 -10.16 7.39
C ASP A 280 14.10 -9.19 8.56
N PRO A 281 13.30 -9.20 9.64
CA PRO A 281 13.53 -8.38 10.84
C PRO A 281 14.91 -8.59 11.50
N LEU A 282 15.57 -9.71 11.22
CA LEU A 282 16.91 -10.00 11.73
C LEU A 282 18.03 -9.13 11.10
N VAL A 283 17.72 -8.41 10.03
CA VAL A 283 18.74 -7.65 9.27
C VAL A 283 18.82 -6.18 9.68
N GLY A 284 17.91 -5.66 10.51
CA GLY A 284 18.03 -4.27 10.95
C GLY A 284 16.87 -3.74 11.80
N GLU A 285 17.15 -2.71 12.55
CA GLU A 285 16.23 -1.95 13.39
C GLU A 285 15.26 -1.06 12.60
N PHE A 286 15.50 -0.85 11.29
CA PHE A 286 14.62 -0.08 10.45
C PHE A 286 13.56 -0.97 9.80
N ARG A 287 12.41 -0.40 9.55
CA ARG A 287 11.34 -1.05 8.79
C ARG A 287 11.02 -0.22 7.56
N VAL A 288 10.93 -0.90 6.41
CA VAL A 288 10.16 -0.39 5.30
C VAL A 288 8.70 -0.58 5.71
N HIS A 289 8.04 0.51 6.01
CA HIS A 289 6.64 0.51 6.37
C HIS A 289 5.78 0.47 5.08
N TYR A 290 4.57 -0.08 5.20
CA TYR A 290 3.58 -0.04 4.11
C TYR A 290 3.97 -0.85 2.88
N ALA A 291 4.10 -2.18 3.06
CA ALA A 291 4.12 -3.12 1.95
C ALA A 291 3.01 -2.76 0.96
N GLY A 292 3.36 -2.46 -0.27
CA GLY A 292 2.42 -1.94 -1.27
C GLY A 292 2.07 -3.00 -2.31
N PHE A 293 0.85 -2.92 -2.84
CA PHE A 293 0.48 -3.67 -4.03
C PHE A 293 1.00 -2.96 -5.28
N PHE A 294 1.56 -3.74 -6.18
CA PHE A 294 1.98 -3.33 -7.50
C PHE A 294 1.05 -3.99 -8.52
N ASP A 295 0.29 -3.19 -9.21
CA ASP A 295 -0.70 -3.68 -10.14
C ASP A 295 -0.10 -4.11 -11.49
N PRO A 296 -0.79 -4.97 -12.25
CA PRO A 296 -0.40 -5.35 -13.60
C PRO A 296 -0.09 -4.14 -14.48
N GLY A 297 1.05 -4.12 -15.12
CA GLY A 297 1.50 -3.00 -15.97
C GLY A 297 2.36 -1.95 -15.27
N PHE A 298 2.54 -2.00 -13.95
CA PHE A 298 3.44 -1.06 -13.26
C PHE A 298 4.86 -1.14 -13.85
N GLY A 299 5.38 0.00 -14.34
CA GLY A 299 6.69 0.09 -14.98
C GLY A 299 6.83 -0.64 -16.31
N HIS A 300 5.82 -1.39 -16.77
CA HIS A 300 5.90 -2.24 -17.95
C HIS A 300 5.62 -1.48 -19.25
N SER A 301 6.30 -1.90 -20.34
CA SER A 301 6.19 -1.25 -21.67
C SER A 301 4.77 -1.33 -22.25
N ALA A 302 4.02 -2.40 -22.01
CA ALA A 302 2.62 -2.53 -22.42
C ALA A 302 1.70 -1.44 -21.82
N ALA A 303 2.13 -0.80 -20.74
CA ALA A 303 1.44 0.32 -20.09
C ALA A 303 2.22 1.65 -20.25
N GLY A 304 3.14 1.73 -21.22
CA GLY A 304 3.94 2.92 -21.50
C GLY A 304 5.10 3.16 -20.51
N GLY A 305 5.47 2.16 -19.72
CA GLY A 305 6.58 2.22 -18.78
C GLY A 305 7.92 1.80 -19.40
N THR A 306 9.02 2.27 -18.81
CA THR A 306 10.41 1.87 -19.12
C THR A 306 11.12 1.37 -17.87
N GLY A 307 10.38 0.74 -16.96
CA GLY A 307 10.76 0.47 -15.60
C GLY A 307 10.34 1.59 -14.66
N SER A 308 10.08 1.24 -13.41
CA SER A 308 9.76 2.18 -12.34
C SER A 308 10.49 1.80 -11.06
N ARG A 309 11.06 2.77 -10.37
CA ARG A 309 11.68 2.53 -9.07
C ARG A 309 10.62 2.39 -7.98
N ALA A 310 10.87 1.52 -7.02
CA ALA A 310 10.05 1.43 -5.83
C ALA A 310 10.39 2.58 -4.88
N VAL A 311 9.39 3.34 -4.46
CA VAL A 311 9.52 4.32 -3.39
C VAL A 311 9.32 3.61 -2.07
N LEU A 312 10.13 3.96 -1.09
CA LEU A 312 10.33 3.26 0.17
C LEU A 312 9.99 4.20 1.32
N GLU A 313 9.04 3.78 2.11
CA GLU A 313 8.63 4.45 3.34
C GLU A 313 9.45 3.86 4.50
N VAL A 314 10.39 4.62 5.04
CA VAL A 314 11.39 4.11 5.98
C VAL A 314 11.32 4.82 7.33
N ARG A 315 11.40 4.04 8.40
CA ARG A 315 11.51 4.55 9.77
C ARG A 315 12.43 3.67 10.60
N SER A 316 13.42 4.26 11.27
CA SER A 316 14.13 3.62 12.40
C SER A 316 13.32 3.83 13.69
N ARG A 317 13.42 2.91 14.64
CA ARG A 317 12.63 3.00 15.88
C ARG A 317 13.45 3.28 17.10
N GLU A 318 14.31 2.33 17.50
CA GLU A 318 14.94 2.34 18.82
C GLU A 318 16.31 3.03 18.81
N VAL A 319 17.10 2.81 17.74
CA VAL A 319 18.47 3.32 17.63
C VAL A 319 18.71 3.97 16.27
N PRO A 320 19.68 4.92 16.18
CA PRO A 320 20.15 5.40 14.88
C PRO A 320 20.68 4.24 14.05
N PHE A 321 20.33 4.18 12.77
CA PHE A 321 20.74 3.09 11.90
C PHE A 321 21.50 3.62 10.67
N LEU A 322 22.70 3.09 10.44
CA LEU A 322 23.52 3.43 9.27
C LEU A 322 23.07 2.61 8.06
N LEU A 323 22.51 3.28 7.05
CA LEU A 323 22.21 2.70 5.73
C LEU A 323 23.41 2.91 4.79
N GLY A 324 23.81 1.84 4.09
CA GLY A 324 24.76 1.89 2.98
C GLY A 324 24.05 1.84 1.62
N HIS A 325 24.61 2.52 0.61
CA HIS A 325 24.15 2.39 -0.76
C HIS A 325 24.19 0.93 -1.24
N GLY A 326 23.10 0.45 -1.83
CA GLY A 326 22.98 -0.95 -2.26
C GLY A 326 22.58 -1.93 -1.16
N GLN A 327 22.36 -1.45 0.07
CA GLN A 327 21.86 -2.32 1.14
C GLN A 327 20.45 -2.80 0.80
N THR A 328 20.22 -4.11 0.88
CA THR A 328 18.90 -4.72 0.65
C THR A 328 17.92 -4.34 1.76
N ILE A 329 16.71 -3.96 1.38
CA ILE A 329 15.69 -3.41 2.28
C ILE A 329 14.32 -4.07 2.15
N GLY A 330 14.09 -4.82 1.08
CA GLY A 330 12.83 -5.50 0.82
C GLY A 330 12.92 -6.39 -0.40
N ARG A 331 11.82 -7.07 -0.71
CA ARG A 331 11.69 -7.86 -1.94
C ARG A 331 10.32 -7.64 -2.56
N LEU A 332 10.27 -7.72 -3.88
CA LEU A 332 9.04 -7.69 -4.66
C LEU A 332 8.67 -9.12 -5.05
N ILE A 333 7.60 -9.65 -4.47
CA ILE A 333 7.08 -10.98 -4.76
C ILE A 333 6.00 -10.86 -5.81
N TYR A 334 6.13 -11.63 -6.90
CA TYR A 334 5.15 -11.66 -7.98
C TYR A 334 4.07 -12.71 -7.71
N GLU A 335 2.86 -12.39 -8.12
CA GLU A 335 1.67 -13.22 -7.99
C GLU A 335 0.99 -13.38 -9.36
N ARG A 336 0.56 -14.60 -9.71
CA ARG A 336 -0.22 -14.82 -10.93
C ARG A 336 -1.59 -14.20 -10.81
N LEU A 337 -2.07 -13.59 -11.89
CA LEU A 337 -3.47 -13.27 -12.04
C LEU A 337 -4.28 -14.53 -12.36
N ALA A 338 -5.53 -14.56 -11.92
CA ALA A 338 -6.48 -15.62 -12.24
C ALA A 338 -6.81 -15.66 -13.73
N GLU A 339 -6.69 -14.51 -14.41
CA GLU A 339 -6.97 -14.34 -15.83
C GLU A 339 -6.22 -13.10 -16.35
N ALA A 340 -6.07 -12.99 -17.67
CA ALA A 340 -5.52 -11.80 -18.29
C ALA A 340 -6.34 -10.55 -17.92
N PRO A 341 -5.69 -9.45 -17.48
CA PRO A 341 -6.40 -8.25 -17.05
C PRO A 341 -7.01 -7.50 -18.23
N ASP A 342 -8.14 -6.87 -18.01
CA ASP A 342 -8.83 -6.00 -18.97
C ASP A 342 -8.28 -4.57 -18.97
N ARG A 343 -7.58 -4.19 -17.92
CA ARG A 343 -6.94 -2.88 -17.75
C ARG A 343 -5.59 -3.00 -17.06
N LEU A 344 -4.67 -2.10 -17.40
CA LEU A 344 -3.31 -2.06 -16.85
C LEU A 344 -3.08 -0.77 -16.08
N TYR A 345 -2.21 -0.83 -15.08
CA TYR A 345 -1.76 0.35 -14.35
C TYR A 345 -1.02 1.31 -15.29
N GLY A 346 -1.39 2.56 -15.31
CA GLY A 346 -0.75 3.60 -16.12
C GLY A 346 -1.56 4.04 -17.35
N THR A 347 -2.30 3.15 -17.98
CA THR A 347 -3.02 3.45 -19.23
C THR A 347 -4.45 3.93 -18.93
N GLY A 348 -4.72 5.22 -19.07
CA GLY A 348 -6.09 5.77 -18.97
C GLY A 348 -6.73 5.81 -17.57
N LEU A 349 -6.06 5.29 -16.53
CA LEU A 349 -6.59 5.19 -15.17
C LEU A 349 -6.18 6.35 -14.24
N GLY A 350 -5.50 7.37 -14.74
CA GLY A 350 -4.99 8.47 -13.91
C GLY A 350 -3.99 7.99 -12.84
N SER A 351 -3.20 6.97 -13.15
CA SER A 351 -2.20 6.39 -12.24
C SER A 351 -1.18 7.42 -11.81
N ASN A 352 -0.98 7.55 -10.49
CA ASN A 352 -0.13 8.63 -9.95
C ASN A 352 1.37 8.31 -10.01
N TYR A 353 1.78 7.04 -10.21
CA TYR A 353 3.14 6.58 -9.93
C TYR A 353 3.76 5.74 -11.06
N GLN A 354 3.24 5.83 -12.29
CA GLN A 354 3.86 5.21 -13.47
C GLN A 354 5.15 5.95 -13.84
N ALA A 355 6.19 5.20 -14.28
CA ALA A 355 7.51 5.71 -14.65
C ALA A 355 8.16 6.62 -13.59
N GLN A 356 7.87 6.36 -12.31
CA GLN A 356 8.41 7.17 -11.22
C GLN A 356 9.87 6.84 -10.92
N THR A 357 10.58 7.87 -10.46
CA THR A 357 11.81 7.77 -9.70
C THR A 357 11.48 8.03 -8.22
N LEU A 358 12.18 8.95 -7.56
CA LEU A 358 11.83 9.42 -6.22
C LEU A 358 10.61 10.36 -6.30
N LYS A 359 9.47 9.93 -5.77
CA LYS A 359 8.21 10.68 -5.83
C LYS A 359 7.47 10.65 -4.49
N LEU A 360 7.10 11.83 -3.99
CA LEU A 360 6.25 11.98 -2.81
C LEU A 360 4.80 11.56 -3.08
N SER A 361 3.96 11.64 -2.05
CA SER A 361 2.53 11.36 -2.20
C SER A 361 1.85 12.31 -3.19
N LYS A 362 0.80 11.83 -3.86
CA LYS A 362 0.00 12.58 -4.86
C LYS A 362 -0.56 13.93 -4.37
N HIS A 363 -0.51 14.21 -3.09
CA HIS A 363 -1.00 15.45 -2.47
C HIS A 363 -0.05 16.62 -2.68
N PHE A 364 1.22 16.34 -2.95
CA PHE A 364 2.25 17.34 -3.15
C PHE A 364 2.38 17.73 -4.61
N LYS A 365 2.60 19.04 -4.85
CA LYS A 365 2.97 19.56 -6.17
C LYS A 365 4.27 18.91 -6.67
N PRO A 366 4.50 18.85 -7.99
CA PRO A 366 5.79 18.46 -8.53
C PRO A 366 6.92 19.28 -7.91
N PHE A 367 7.99 18.62 -7.50
CA PHE A 367 9.15 19.25 -6.86
C PHE A 367 10.39 19.07 -7.73
N ALA A 368 11.08 20.16 -7.99
CA ALA A 368 12.40 20.22 -8.61
C ALA A 368 13.31 21.08 -7.72
N ILE A 369 14.57 20.61 -7.53
CA ILE A 369 15.62 21.33 -6.80
C ILE A 369 16.38 22.20 -7.80
#